data_ddea3c5cc30c000bc72339897a25def1
#
_entry.id   ddea3c5cc30c000bc72339897a25def1
#
_cell.length_a   1.000
_cell.length_b   1.000
_cell.length_c   1.000
_cell.angle_alpha   90.00
_cell.angle_beta   90.00
_cell.angle_gamma   90.00
#
_symmetry.space_group_name_H-M   'P 1'
#
loop_
_entity.id
_entity.type
_entity.pdbx_description
1 polymer ?
#
loop_
_entity_poly.entity_id
_entity_poly.type
_entity_poly.pdbx_seq_one_letter_code
_entity_poly.pdbx_strand_id
1 'polypeptide(L)'
;VTEMMRPGITLGELNKEAGKLIGQELVRLKIVTKHDIRRQDPKAPLYRKYFMHGIGHHLGYDVHDLSDRSTPLKPGMVITCEPGLYIREEGIGIRLENDILITRSKPKNLMKHIPIHPDEIEDIMN
;
A
#
# COMPACT_ATOMS: atom_id res chain seq x y z
N VAL A 1 -0.80 -4.32 -5.59
CA VAL A 1 0.51 -3.69 -5.32
C VAL A 1 1.57 -4.75 -5.02
N THR A 2 1.29 -5.71 -4.14
CA THR A 2 2.27 -6.76 -3.73
C THR A 2 2.95 -7.42 -4.92
N GLU A 3 2.22 -7.82 -5.97
CA GLU A 3 2.78 -8.45 -7.17
C GLU A 3 3.78 -7.56 -7.95
N MET A 4 3.79 -6.26 -7.68
CA MET A 4 4.72 -5.31 -8.29
C MET A 4 6.02 -5.18 -7.49
N MET A 5 6.06 -5.67 -6.25
CA MET A 5 7.21 -5.58 -5.34
C MET A 5 8.28 -6.60 -5.73
N ARG A 6 9.07 -6.26 -6.73
CA ARG A 6 10.09 -7.13 -7.34
C ARG A 6 11.40 -6.37 -7.56
N PRO A 7 12.52 -7.08 -7.79
CA PRO A 7 13.80 -6.42 -8.04
C PRO A 7 13.73 -5.39 -9.16
N GLY A 8 14.38 -4.26 -8.94
CA GLY A 8 14.49 -3.17 -9.90
C GLY A 8 13.46 -2.05 -9.74
N ILE A 9 12.29 -2.31 -9.11
CA ILE A 9 11.34 -1.24 -8.81
C ILE A 9 11.79 -0.44 -7.57
N THR A 10 11.43 0.83 -7.51
CA THR A 10 11.69 1.70 -6.35
C THR A 10 10.44 1.87 -5.50
N LEU A 11 10.59 2.23 -4.22
CA LEU A 11 9.45 2.60 -3.37
C LEU A 11 8.69 3.82 -3.93
N GLY A 12 9.39 4.75 -4.58
CA GLY A 12 8.78 5.90 -5.24
C GLY A 12 7.82 5.49 -6.36
N GLU A 13 8.22 4.53 -7.20
CA GLU A 13 7.39 3.97 -8.26
C GLU A 13 6.20 3.18 -7.70
N LEU A 14 6.43 2.34 -6.68
CA LEU A 14 5.35 1.62 -5.99
C LEU A 14 4.31 2.57 -5.41
N ASN A 15 4.73 3.65 -4.75
CA ASN A 15 3.82 4.68 -4.23
C ASN A 15 2.98 5.31 -5.32
N LYS A 16 3.58 5.60 -6.47
CA LYS A 16 2.88 6.18 -7.62
C LYS A 16 1.82 5.21 -8.17
N GLU A 17 2.16 3.95 -8.32
CA GLU A 17 1.23 2.93 -8.82
C GLU A 17 0.11 2.63 -7.79
N ALA A 18 0.46 2.52 -6.50
CA ALA A 18 -0.54 2.38 -5.43
C ALA A 18 -1.53 3.56 -5.44
N GLY A 19 -1.04 4.78 -5.59
CA GLY A 19 -1.89 5.97 -5.68
C GLY A 19 -2.87 5.93 -6.85
N LYS A 20 -2.46 5.40 -8.01
CA LYS A 20 -3.37 5.21 -9.16
C LYS A 20 -4.46 4.19 -8.84
N LEU A 21 -4.08 3.04 -8.25
CA LEU A 21 -5.03 1.99 -7.87
C LEU A 21 -6.03 2.51 -6.84
N ILE A 22 -5.56 3.20 -5.80
CA ILE A 22 -6.43 3.82 -4.79
C ILE A 22 -7.37 4.84 -5.44
N GLY A 23 -6.88 5.68 -6.35
CA GLY A 23 -7.74 6.61 -7.09
C GLY A 23 -8.85 5.91 -7.88
N GLN A 24 -8.59 4.75 -8.49
CA GLN A 24 -9.59 3.93 -9.17
C GLN A 24 -10.62 3.36 -8.18
N GLU A 25 -10.17 2.85 -7.03
CA GLU A 25 -11.05 2.32 -5.99
C GLU A 25 -11.92 3.40 -5.35
N LEU A 26 -11.40 4.61 -5.14
CA LEU A 26 -12.18 5.76 -4.67
C LEU A 26 -13.33 6.10 -5.62
N VAL A 27 -13.11 5.98 -6.94
CA VAL A 27 -14.19 6.14 -7.93
C VAL A 27 -15.19 4.99 -7.86
N ARG A 28 -14.72 3.75 -7.71
CA ARG A 28 -15.59 2.56 -7.56
C ARG A 28 -16.48 2.65 -6.32
N LEU A 29 -15.91 3.13 -5.22
CA LEU A 29 -16.63 3.36 -3.95
C LEU A 29 -17.51 4.63 -3.98
N LYS A 30 -17.52 5.39 -5.09
CA LYS A 30 -18.27 6.65 -5.24
C LYS A 30 -17.87 7.75 -4.25
N ILE A 31 -16.67 7.66 -3.67
CA ILE A 31 -16.11 8.70 -2.78
C ILE A 31 -15.66 9.91 -3.60
N VAL A 32 -15.14 9.66 -4.81
CA VAL A 32 -14.81 10.68 -5.80
C VAL A 32 -15.39 10.31 -7.16
N THR A 33 -15.53 11.28 -8.07
CA THR A 33 -16.03 11.02 -9.42
C THR A 33 -14.87 10.90 -10.42
N LYS A 34 -15.15 10.28 -11.58
CA LYS A 34 -14.21 10.28 -12.72
C LYS A 34 -13.89 11.70 -13.20
N HIS A 35 -14.82 12.65 -13.00
CA HIS A 35 -14.63 14.05 -13.35
C HIS A 35 -13.58 14.69 -12.41
N ASP A 36 -13.65 14.44 -11.11
CA ASP A 36 -12.70 14.95 -10.12
C ASP A 36 -11.28 14.45 -10.42
N ILE A 37 -11.15 13.15 -10.71
CA ILE A 37 -9.85 12.56 -11.08
C ILE A 37 -9.27 13.21 -12.36
N ARG A 38 -10.10 13.54 -13.34
CA ARG A 38 -9.62 14.20 -14.58
C ARG A 38 -9.18 15.64 -14.37
N ARG A 39 -9.75 16.34 -13.39
CA ARG A 39 -9.48 17.75 -13.09
C ARG A 39 -8.52 17.96 -11.94
N GLN A 40 -8.06 16.90 -11.28
CA GLN A 40 -7.13 17.02 -10.16
C GLN A 40 -5.80 17.64 -10.58
N ASP A 41 -5.17 18.33 -9.65
CA ASP A 41 -3.77 18.77 -9.80
C ASP A 41 -2.85 17.53 -9.79
N PRO A 42 -2.04 17.30 -10.85
CA PRO A 42 -1.08 16.20 -10.87
C PRO A 42 -0.04 16.24 -9.73
N LYS A 43 0.24 17.43 -9.17
CA LYS A 43 1.15 17.61 -8.04
C LYS A 43 0.49 17.32 -6.69
N ALA A 44 -0.85 17.41 -6.64
CA ALA A 44 -1.66 17.15 -5.45
C ALA A 44 -2.82 16.20 -5.78
N PRO A 45 -2.55 14.94 -6.14
CA PRO A 45 -3.58 14.01 -6.57
C PRO A 45 -4.57 13.72 -5.45
N LEU A 46 -5.85 13.62 -5.79
CA LEU A 46 -6.97 13.48 -4.84
C LEU A 46 -6.85 12.28 -3.90
N TYR A 47 -6.24 11.20 -4.36
CA TYR A 47 -6.08 10.02 -3.51
C TYR A 47 -5.32 10.34 -2.21
N ARG A 48 -4.44 11.36 -2.20
CA ARG A 48 -3.67 11.76 -1.01
C ARG A 48 -4.53 12.26 0.15
N LYS A 49 -5.76 12.71 -0.13
CA LYS A 49 -6.73 13.05 0.91
C LYS A 49 -7.15 11.83 1.73
N TYR A 50 -7.19 10.67 1.08
CA TYR A 50 -7.69 9.41 1.63
C TYR A 50 -6.59 8.38 1.92
N PHE A 51 -5.41 8.57 1.33
CA PHE A 51 -4.21 7.77 1.53
C PHE A 51 -3.00 8.72 1.54
N MET A 52 -2.66 9.21 2.73
CA MET A 52 -1.69 10.29 2.90
C MET A 52 -0.26 9.81 3.18
N HIS A 53 -0.05 8.54 3.45
CA HIS A 53 1.26 7.96 3.72
C HIS A 53 1.82 7.15 2.54
N GLY A 54 3.00 6.56 2.69
CA GLY A 54 3.58 5.68 1.68
C GLY A 54 2.95 4.29 1.67
N ILE A 55 3.16 3.55 0.57
CA ILE A 55 2.69 2.17 0.45
C ILE A 55 3.44 1.20 1.36
N GLY A 56 4.62 1.59 1.84
CA GLY A 56 5.46 0.77 2.69
C GLY A 56 6.83 1.38 2.93
N HIS A 57 7.61 0.69 3.73
CA HIS A 57 8.97 1.04 4.12
C HIS A 57 9.84 -0.22 4.23
N HIS A 58 11.14 -0.03 4.30
CA HIS A 58 12.05 -1.12 4.64
C HIS A 58 11.82 -1.57 6.08
N LEU A 59 11.87 -2.87 6.29
CA LEU A 59 11.87 -3.52 7.58
C LEU A 59 13.24 -4.21 7.75
N GLY A 60 13.95 -3.87 8.80
CA GLY A 60 15.29 -4.39 9.04
C GLY A 60 15.65 -4.36 10.50
N TYR A 61 16.76 -3.73 10.86
CA TYR A 61 17.18 -3.56 12.24
C TYR A 61 16.16 -2.71 13.02
N ASP A 62 15.69 -1.63 12.38
CA ASP A 62 14.58 -0.82 12.87
C ASP A 62 13.29 -1.16 12.13
N VAL A 63 12.14 -0.95 12.79
CA VAL A 63 10.80 -1.11 12.17
C VAL A 63 10.69 -0.21 10.94
N HIS A 64 11.07 1.06 11.05
CA HIS A 64 11.24 1.98 9.92
C HIS A 64 12.74 2.09 9.62
N ASP A 65 13.27 1.09 8.94
CA ASP A 65 14.70 1.04 8.67
C ASP A 65 15.13 2.09 7.64
N LEU A 66 16.40 2.45 7.71
CA LEU A 66 16.99 3.45 6.81
C LEU A 66 16.83 3.02 5.35
N SER A 67 16.29 3.91 4.55
CA SER A 67 16.11 3.65 3.13
C SER A 67 16.09 4.93 2.29
N ASP A 68 16.59 4.81 1.07
CA ASP A 68 16.36 5.80 0.03
C ASP A 68 15.24 5.29 -0.89
N ARG A 69 14.16 6.06 -0.99
CA ARG A 69 12.97 5.73 -1.81
C ARG A 69 13.28 5.63 -3.30
N SER A 70 14.41 6.14 -3.75
CA SER A 70 14.89 6.06 -5.13
C SER A 70 15.76 4.83 -5.39
N THR A 71 16.19 4.12 -4.35
CA THR A 71 17.00 2.92 -4.50
C THR A 71 16.15 1.76 -4.99
N PRO A 72 16.54 1.08 -6.10
CA PRO A 72 15.84 -0.09 -6.60
C PRO A 72 15.86 -1.25 -5.59
N LEU A 73 14.72 -1.88 -5.41
CA LEU A 73 14.60 -3.05 -4.55
C LEU A 73 15.49 -4.20 -5.06
N LYS A 74 16.06 -4.97 -4.12
CA LYS A 74 16.94 -6.11 -4.40
C LYS A 74 16.43 -7.36 -3.70
N PRO A 75 16.71 -8.56 -4.23
CA PRO A 75 16.40 -9.80 -3.52
C PRO A 75 17.01 -9.84 -2.12
N GLY A 76 16.25 -10.32 -1.15
CA GLY A 76 16.60 -10.35 0.27
C GLY A 76 16.07 -9.17 1.09
N MET A 77 15.61 -8.08 0.45
CA MET A 77 14.96 -6.98 1.16
C MET A 77 13.57 -7.40 1.63
N VAL A 78 13.18 -6.95 2.83
CA VAL A 78 11.82 -7.04 3.35
C VAL A 78 11.22 -5.64 3.37
N ILE A 79 10.04 -5.52 2.78
CA ILE A 79 9.33 -4.25 2.62
C ILE A 79 7.91 -4.45 3.11
N THR A 80 7.39 -3.54 3.93
CA THR A 80 5.98 -3.54 4.28
C THR A 80 5.12 -3.20 3.06
N CYS A 81 3.92 -3.75 3.00
CA CYS A 81 2.89 -3.36 2.05
C CYS A 81 1.64 -3.04 2.85
N GLU A 82 1.39 -1.77 3.05
CA GLU A 82 0.43 -1.25 4.02
C GLU A 82 -0.57 -0.24 3.40
N PRO A 83 -1.30 -0.61 2.35
CA PRO A 83 -2.32 0.27 1.81
C PRO A 83 -3.36 0.59 2.87
N GLY A 84 -3.75 1.87 2.94
CA GLY A 84 -4.77 2.34 3.86
C GLY A 84 -5.77 3.25 3.17
N LEU A 85 -6.99 3.28 3.68
CA LEU A 85 -8.06 4.18 3.27
C LEU A 85 -8.63 4.87 4.51
N TYR A 86 -8.62 6.21 4.49
CA TYR A 86 -9.06 7.02 5.61
C TYR A 86 -10.11 8.02 5.14
N ILE A 87 -11.35 7.83 5.58
CA ILE A 87 -12.49 8.70 5.26
C ILE A 87 -12.80 9.53 6.49
N ARG A 88 -12.15 10.68 6.58
CA ARG A 88 -12.21 11.56 7.75
C ARG A 88 -13.65 12.02 8.03
N GLU A 89 -14.42 12.28 6.99
CA GLU A 89 -15.81 12.73 7.08
C GLU A 89 -16.72 11.71 7.75
N GLU A 90 -16.35 10.43 7.69
CA GLU A 90 -17.10 9.31 8.29
C GLU A 90 -16.44 8.77 9.56
N GLY A 91 -15.26 9.30 9.94
CA GLY A 91 -14.50 8.80 11.08
C GLY A 91 -13.97 7.38 10.88
N ILE A 92 -13.81 6.93 9.62
CA ILE A 92 -13.40 5.56 9.28
C ILE A 92 -11.97 5.56 8.75
N GLY A 93 -11.18 4.58 9.21
CA GLY A 93 -9.86 4.30 8.67
C GLY A 93 -9.56 2.81 8.75
N ILE A 94 -9.08 2.24 7.64
CA ILE A 94 -8.63 0.85 7.56
C ILE A 94 -7.27 0.81 6.90
N ARG A 95 -6.34 0.07 7.49
CA ARG A 95 -5.04 -0.27 6.91
C ARG A 95 -4.80 -1.78 7.09
N LEU A 96 -4.45 -2.44 6.00
CA LEU A 96 -4.00 -3.83 6.01
C LEU A 96 -2.52 -3.86 5.65
N GLU A 97 -1.73 -4.51 6.48
CA GLU A 97 -0.28 -4.53 6.37
C GLU A 97 0.23 -5.97 6.23
N ASN A 98 1.18 -6.15 5.34
CA ASN A 98 1.89 -7.40 5.14
C ASN A 98 3.37 -7.13 4.93
N ASP A 99 4.23 -8.03 5.42
CA ASP A 99 5.66 -8.02 5.17
C ASP A 99 5.99 -8.84 3.92
N ILE A 100 6.63 -8.20 2.97
CA ILE A 100 6.90 -8.77 1.66
C ILE A 100 8.40 -8.96 1.47
N LEU A 101 8.83 -10.21 1.39
CA LEU A 101 10.20 -10.55 1.01
C LEU A 101 10.36 -10.41 -0.52
N ILE A 102 11.30 -9.57 -0.92
CA ILE A 102 11.68 -9.43 -2.32
C ILE A 102 12.54 -10.63 -2.70
N THR A 103 12.08 -11.41 -3.66
CA THR A 103 12.84 -12.57 -4.17
C THR A 103 13.31 -12.34 -5.61
N ARG A 104 14.11 -13.26 -6.16
CA ARG A 104 14.52 -13.19 -7.57
C ARG A 104 13.39 -13.46 -8.54
N SER A 105 12.30 -14.07 -8.08
CA SER A 105 11.13 -14.43 -8.90
C SER A 105 9.90 -13.64 -8.49
N LYS A 106 8.99 -14.24 -7.71
CA LYS A 106 7.77 -13.60 -7.22
C LYS A 106 7.96 -13.09 -5.79
N PRO A 107 7.37 -11.94 -5.41
CA PRO A 107 7.38 -11.50 -4.02
C PRO A 107 6.72 -12.55 -3.12
N LYS A 108 7.26 -12.71 -1.91
CA LYS A 108 6.74 -13.67 -0.93
C LYS A 108 6.12 -12.89 0.23
N ASN A 109 4.80 -13.02 0.41
CA ASN A 109 4.13 -12.53 1.61
C ASN A 109 4.51 -13.42 2.79
N LEU A 110 5.18 -12.85 3.79
CA LEU A 110 5.62 -13.56 5.00
C LEU A 110 4.45 -13.77 5.99
N MET A 111 3.41 -12.94 5.88
CA MET A 111 2.24 -12.94 6.77
C MET A 111 1.01 -13.64 6.17
N LYS A 112 1.16 -14.40 5.08
CA LYS A 112 0.03 -15.03 4.37
C LYS A 112 -0.84 -15.98 5.21
N HIS A 113 -0.32 -16.41 6.36
CA HIS A 113 -1.01 -17.31 7.30
C HIS A 113 -1.77 -16.56 8.40
N ILE A 114 -1.67 -15.25 8.42
CA ILE A 114 -2.39 -14.38 9.35
C ILE A 114 -3.71 -13.97 8.70
N PRO A 115 -4.85 -14.23 9.33
CA PRO A 115 -6.15 -13.87 8.78
C PRO A 115 -6.31 -12.34 8.70
N ILE A 116 -6.92 -11.88 7.61
CA ILE A 116 -7.19 -10.46 7.35
C ILE A 116 -8.67 -10.19 7.04
N HIS A 117 -9.45 -11.25 6.81
CA HIS A 117 -10.88 -11.12 6.60
C HIS A 117 -11.62 -11.01 7.93
N PRO A 118 -12.60 -10.10 8.06
CA PRO A 118 -13.35 -9.92 9.30
C PRO A 118 -13.95 -11.22 9.83
N ASP A 119 -14.60 -12.00 8.98
CA ASP A 119 -15.24 -13.27 9.36
C ASP A 119 -14.21 -14.27 9.95
N GLU A 120 -13.03 -14.40 9.32
CA GLU A 120 -11.96 -15.27 9.84
C GLU A 120 -11.43 -14.80 11.20
N ILE A 121 -11.36 -13.48 11.40
CA ILE A 121 -10.91 -12.89 12.67
C ILE A 121 -11.98 -13.13 13.75
N GLU A 122 -13.24 -12.91 13.43
CA GLU A 122 -14.37 -13.15 14.35
C GLU A 122 -14.44 -14.61 14.77
N ASP A 123 -14.26 -15.56 13.84
CA ASP A 123 -14.24 -17.00 14.13
C ASP A 123 -13.11 -17.40 15.10
N ILE A 124 -11.95 -16.73 15.03
CA ILE A 124 -10.82 -17.01 15.92
C ILE A 124 -11.04 -16.40 17.32
N MET A 125 -11.79 -15.29 17.40
CA MET A 125 -12.04 -14.57 18.64
C MET A 125 -13.20 -15.15 19.47
N ASN A 126 -14.04 -16.02 18.89
CA ASN A 126 -15.15 -16.72 19.55
C ASN A 126 -14.72 -18.10 20.07
#